data_e2bf0e41bc7a35f01fad08588b3a545d
#
_entry.id   e2bf0e41bc7a35f01fad08588b3a545d
#
_cell.length_a   1.000
_cell.length_b   1.000
_cell.length_c   1.000
_cell.angle_alpha   90.00
_cell.angle_beta   90.00
_cell.angle_gamma   90.00
#
_symmetry.space_group_name_H-M   'P 1'
#
loop_
_entity.id
_entity.type
_entity.pdbx_description
1 polymer ?
#
loop_
_entity_poly.entity_id
_entity_poly.type
_entity_poly.pdbx_seq_one_letter_code
_entity_poly.pdbx_strand_id
1 'polypeptide(L)'
;PHLYLDPAQPLLLVSFGRSGNSPESLATVELVEQLVADVRHLVITCNPEGALGKVQMRQALTLQLPEETHDVSFAMTSSFSCMMYATLAALGTDRDLSERIGPLASSTDQVIDEARPVLQELALRDFDRVVYLGSGLLQGLAREAALKLGELSNGAIATCFDSPLGFRHGPKTFITERTLVVVFVSNDSLTRRYDHDLVDELRSDRRAGRVIEISARPRREHDGDTVHVTGLSSAPDADLLYPYVAVAQVYAFLCSRALGLSPDNPNREGTVNRVVQGVRLYQLGH
;
A
#
# COMPACT_ATOMS: atom_id res chain seq x y z
N PRO A 1 18.25 8.16 -9.16
CA PRO A 1 17.70 7.23 -10.20
C PRO A 1 18.71 6.93 -11.29
N HIS A 2 19.59 7.86 -11.73
CA HIS A 2 20.54 7.67 -12.84
C HIS A 2 21.40 6.39 -12.74
N LEU A 3 21.74 5.93 -11.55
CA LEU A 3 22.50 4.69 -11.33
C LEU A 3 21.77 3.41 -11.77
N TYR A 4 20.45 3.47 -11.93
CA TYR A 4 19.61 2.35 -12.36
C TYR A 4 19.22 2.43 -13.83
N LEU A 5 19.68 3.47 -14.56
CA LEU A 5 19.34 3.69 -15.95
C LEU A 5 20.49 3.21 -16.83
N ASP A 6 20.18 2.36 -17.80
CA ASP A 6 21.09 2.02 -18.90
C ASP A 6 20.65 2.78 -20.15
N PRO A 7 21.43 3.76 -20.64
CA PRO A 7 21.08 4.56 -21.81
C PRO A 7 20.85 3.74 -23.10
N ALA A 8 21.44 2.54 -23.16
CA ALA A 8 21.35 1.65 -24.33
C ALA A 8 20.14 0.73 -24.32
N GLN A 9 19.40 0.64 -23.21
CA GLN A 9 18.24 -0.24 -23.09
C GLN A 9 16.94 0.54 -23.24
N PRO A 10 15.93 -0.04 -23.94
CA PRO A 10 14.59 0.52 -23.95
C PRO A 10 13.99 0.60 -22.53
N LEU A 11 13.34 1.71 -22.21
CA LEU A 11 12.76 1.95 -20.89
C LEU A 11 11.28 2.33 -20.99
N LEU A 12 10.44 1.70 -20.15
CA LEU A 12 9.10 2.18 -19.83
C LEU A 12 9.14 2.83 -18.45
N LEU A 13 8.97 4.14 -18.36
CA LEU A 13 8.76 4.85 -17.10
C LEU A 13 7.28 4.91 -16.78
N VAL A 14 6.86 4.27 -15.68
CA VAL A 14 5.49 4.36 -15.16
C VAL A 14 5.47 5.38 -14.03
N SER A 15 4.74 6.47 -14.22
CA SER A 15 4.66 7.58 -13.27
C SER A 15 3.28 7.65 -12.65
N PHE A 16 3.22 7.68 -11.31
CA PHE A 16 1.99 7.80 -10.53
C PHE A 16 1.86 9.21 -9.96
N GLY A 17 0.70 9.85 -10.15
CA GLY A 17 0.49 11.19 -9.65
C GLY A 17 -0.91 11.42 -9.12
N ARG A 18 -1.10 11.45 -7.77
CA ARG A 18 -2.37 11.93 -7.21
C ARG A 18 -2.57 13.40 -7.57
N SER A 19 -1.65 14.27 -7.16
CA SER A 19 -1.65 15.69 -7.53
C SER A 19 -0.93 15.96 -8.86
N GLY A 20 0.02 15.07 -9.23
CA GLY A 20 0.87 15.25 -10.39
C GLY A 20 1.88 16.41 -10.28
N ASN A 21 2.07 16.96 -9.08
CA ASN A 21 2.92 18.15 -8.86
C ASN A 21 4.17 17.88 -8.02
N SER A 22 4.50 16.63 -7.75
CA SER A 22 5.71 16.28 -6.98
C SER A 22 6.95 16.63 -7.79
N PRO A 23 7.85 17.49 -7.25
CA PRO A 23 9.05 17.93 -7.96
C PRO A 23 9.96 16.76 -8.38
N GLU A 24 10.07 15.73 -7.52
CA GLU A 24 10.90 14.56 -7.78
C GLU A 24 10.36 13.72 -8.94
N SER A 25 9.04 13.65 -9.12
CA SER A 25 8.42 12.95 -10.25
C SER A 25 8.75 13.65 -11.55
N LEU A 26 8.66 14.98 -11.59
CA LEU A 26 9.02 15.79 -12.77
C LEU A 26 10.50 15.67 -13.09
N ALA A 27 11.37 15.80 -12.08
CA ALA A 27 12.81 15.64 -12.25
C ALA A 27 13.20 14.25 -12.75
N THR A 28 12.45 13.21 -12.32
CA THR A 28 12.68 11.84 -12.82
C THR A 28 12.34 11.72 -14.31
N VAL A 29 11.23 12.32 -14.76
CA VAL A 29 10.86 12.36 -16.17
C VAL A 29 11.94 13.08 -16.98
N GLU A 30 12.37 14.28 -16.56
CA GLU A 30 13.42 15.06 -17.24
C GLU A 30 14.74 14.27 -17.33
N LEU A 31 15.14 13.63 -16.23
CA LEU A 31 16.37 12.83 -16.18
C LEU A 31 16.33 11.65 -17.15
N VAL A 32 15.22 10.93 -17.20
CA VAL A 32 15.06 9.77 -18.09
C VAL A 32 15.03 10.22 -19.55
N GLU A 33 14.37 11.34 -19.86
CA GLU A 33 14.35 11.95 -21.18
C GLU A 33 15.76 12.38 -21.67
N GLN A 34 16.62 12.80 -20.74
CA GLN A 34 18.01 13.18 -21.05
C GLN A 34 18.91 11.97 -21.29
N LEU A 35 18.74 10.89 -20.50
CA LEU A 35 19.69 9.79 -20.45
C LEU A 35 19.35 8.63 -21.36
N VAL A 36 18.08 8.33 -21.60
CA VAL A 36 17.64 7.13 -22.32
C VAL A 36 17.12 7.49 -23.70
N ALA A 37 17.68 6.90 -24.75
CA ALA A 37 17.30 7.20 -26.12
C ALA A 37 15.92 6.65 -26.49
N ASP A 38 15.62 5.38 -26.15
CA ASP A 38 14.31 4.72 -26.37
C ASP A 38 13.53 4.66 -25.06
N VAL A 39 12.88 5.78 -24.72
CA VAL A 39 12.01 5.88 -23.53
C VAL A 39 10.55 6.02 -23.91
N ARG A 40 9.69 5.32 -23.19
CA ARG A 40 8.24 5.42 -23.23
C ARG A 40 7.73 5.73 -21.84
N HIS A 41 6.69 6.54 -21.77
CA HIS A 41 6.07 6.96 -20.52
C HIS A 41 4.64 6.46 -20.43
N LEU A 42 4.28 5.90 -19.28
CA LEU A 42 2.90 5.67 -18.87
C LEU A 42 2.64 6.52 -17.63
N VAL A 43 1.81 7.53 -17.78
CA VAL A 43 1.40 8.41 -16.68
C VAL A 43 0.03 7.97 -16.19
N ILE A 44 -0.10 7.64 -14.91
CA ILE A 44 -1.38 7.32 -14.27
C ILE A 44 -1.65 8.41 -13.23
N THR A 45 -2.67 9.23 -13.46
CA THR A 45 -2.91 10.42 -12.63
C THR A 45 -4.38 10.65 -12.31
N CYS A 46 -4.65 11.12 -11.09
CA CYS A 46 -5.98 11.61 -10.66
C CYS A 46 -6.19 13.09 -10.98
N ASN A 47 -5.14 13.81 -11.41
CA ASN A 47 -5.21 15.25 -11.65
C ASN A 47 -4.75 15.59 -13.08
N PRO A 48 -5.68 15.86 -13.99
CA PRO A 48 -5.34 16.25 -15.37
C PRO A 48 -4.59 17.58 -15.44
N GLU A 49 -4.82 18.48 -14.47
CA GLU A 49 -4.18 19.79 -14.41
C GLU A 49 -2.79 19.76 -13.73
N GLY A 50 -2.36 18.60 -13.22
CA GLY A 50 -1.04 18.40 -12.62
C GLY A 50 0.08 18.58 -13.64
N ALA A 51 1.22 19.06 -13.16
CA ALA A 51 2.41 19.30 -14.00
C ALA A 51 2.90 18.02 -14.70
N LEU A 52 2.74 16.85 -14.07
CA LEU A 52 3.12 15.56 -14.64
C LEU A 52 2.33 15.22 -15.92
N GLY A 53 1.06 15.63 -16.00
CA GLY A 53 0.24 15.45 -17.20
C GLY A 53 0.55 16.45 -18.32
N LYS A 54 1.31 17.50 -18.02
CA LYS A 54 1.62 18.60 -18.95
C LYS A 54 3.09 18.65 -19.40
N VAL A 55 3.98 17.93 -18.70
CA VAL A 55 5.40 17.90 -19.06
C VAL A 55 5.59 17.24 -20.42
N GLN A 56 6.48 17.81 -21.22
CA GLN A 56 6.79 17.25 -22.55
C GLN A 56 7.56 15.94 -22.42
N MET A 57 7.07 14.91 -23.10
CA MET A 57 7.67 13.57 -23.18
C MET A 57 7.62 13.13 -24.64
N ARG A 58 8.67 12.44 -25.10
CA ARG A 58 8.78 11.98 -26.50
C ARG A 58 7.68 10.99 -26.90
N GLN A 59 7.42 10.01 -26.06
CA GLN A 59 6.39 8.98 -26.27
C GLN A 59 5.66 8.75 -24.95
N ALA A 60 4.45 9.26 -24.82
CA ALA A 60 3.68 9.17 -23.60
C ALA A 60 2.24 8.72 -23.83
N LEU A 61 1.75 7.88 -22.94
CA LEU A 61 0.35 7.59 -22.75
C LEU A 61 -0.05 8.05 -21.35
N THR A 62 -1.08 8.87 -21.27
CA THR A 62 -1.65 9.31 -19.99
C THR A 62 -2.99 8.61 -19.75
N LEU A 63 -3.08 7.86 -18.65
CA LEU A 63 -4.32 7.33 -18.12
C LEU A 63 -4.81 8.29 -17.04
N GLN A 64 -5.81 9.08 -17.40
CA GLN A 64 -6.49 9.94 -16.45
C GLN A 64 -7.55 9.15 -15.70
N LEU A 65 -7.46 9.13 -14.38
CA LEU A 65 -8.46 8.54 -13.51
C LEU A 65 -9.63 9.52 -13.27
N PRO A 66 -10.83 9.02 -12.94
CA PRO A 66 -11.98 9.86 -12.61
C PRO A 66 -11.67 10.85 -11.47
N GLU A 67 -12.30 12.03 -11.50
CA GLU A 67 -12.05 13.10 -10.53
C GLU A 67 -12.34 12.67 -9.09
N GLU A 68 -13.33 11.80 -8.91
CA GLU A 68 -13.73 11.22 -7.62
C GLU A 68 -12.62 10.43 -6.94
N THR A 69 -11.62 9.97 -7.71
CA THR A 69 -10.45 9.24 -7.18
C THR A 69 -9.38 10.15 -6.58
N HIS A 70 -9.53 11.47 -6.74
CA HIS A 70 -8.57 12.45 -6.27
C HIS A 70 -8.80 12.76 -4.79
N ASP A 71 -8.22 11.95 -3.90
CA ASP A 71 -8.33 12.13 -2.46
C ASP A 71 -8.02 13.57 -2.02
N VAL A 72 -8.96 14.16 -1.28
CA VAL A 72 -8.81 15.52 -0.71
C VAL A 72 -7.94 15.49 0.55
N SER A 73 -8.01 14.38 1.32
CA SER A 73 -7.29 14.19 2.56
C SER A 73 -5.77 14.03 2.37
N PHE A 74 -5.03 14.04 3.49
CA PHE A 74 -3.59 13.80 3.51
C PHE A 74 -3.24 12.41 2.95
N ALA A 75 -3.83 11.37 3.52
CA ALA A 75 -3.57 9.99 3.11
C ALA A 75 -4.22 9.65 1.76
N MET A 76 -3.51 8.87 0.96
CA MET A 76 -4.03 8.30 -0.29
C MET A 76 -4.84 7.05 0.03
N THR A 77 -6.10 7.00 -0.41
CA THR A 77 -7.01 5.86 -0.27
C THR A 77 -7.61 5.46 -1.60
N SER A 78 -8.63 6.16 -2.10
CA SER A 78 -9.21 5.90 -3.42
C SER A 78 -8.22 6.13 -4.57
N SER A 79 -7.38 7.16 -4.49
CA SER A 79 -6.33 7.36 -5.49
C SER A 79 -5.35 6.18 -5.54
N PHE A 80 -4.96 5.64 -4.39
CA PHE A 80 -4.06 4.48 -4.35
C PHE A 80 -4.70 3.25 -4.99
N SER A 81 -5.91 2.85 -4.57
CA SER A 81 -6.59 1.66 -5.10
C SER A 81 -6.92 1.79 -6.59
N CYS A 82 -7.32 2.99 -7.05
CA CYS A 82 -7.61 3.21 -8.47
C CYS A 82 -6.34 3.24 -9.34
N MET A 83 -5.22 3.80 -8.86
CA MET A 83 -3.93 3.70 -9.55
C MET A 83 -3.44 2.25 -9.62
N MET A 84 -3.61 1.48 -8.56
CA MET A 84 -3.30 0.06 -8.54
C MET A 84 -4.14 -0.70 -9.56
N TYR A 85 -5.45 -0.45 -9.63
CA TYR A 85 -6.34 -1.03 -10.63
C TYR A 85 -5.89 -0.67 -12.05
N ALA A 86 -5.65 0.61 -12.32
CA ALA A 86 -5.21 1.06 -13.65
C ALA A 86 -3.88 0.42 -14.06
N THR A 87 -2.96 0.22 -13.10
CA THR A 87 -1.68 -0.45 -13.34
C THR A 87 -1.86 -1.92 -13.71
N LEU A 88 -2.68 -2.65 -12.94
CA LEU A 88 -2.97 -4.06 -13.21
C LEU A 88 -3.72 -4.24 -14.53
N ALA A 89 -4.63 -3.34 -14.87
CA ALA A 89 -5.36 -3.35 -16.13
C ALA A 89 -4.45 -3.02 -17.34
N ALA A 90 -3.50 -2.08 -17.18
CA ALA A 90 -2.64 -1.63 -18.28
C ALA A 90 -1.43 -2.56 -18.52
N LEU A 91 -0.85 -3.11 -17.47
CA LEU A 91 0.42 -3.86 -17.53
C LEU A 91 0.26 -5.34 -17.17
N GLY A 92 -0.86 -5.72 -16.56
CA GLY A 92 -1.15 -7.12 -16.23
C GLY A 92 -1.43 -7.95 -17.48
N THR A 93 -1.19 -9.25 -17.37
CA THR A 93 -1.51 -10.23 -18.42
C THR A 93 -2.95 -10.72 -18.36
N ASP A 94 -3.64 -10.40 -17.27
CA ASP A 94 -5.02 -10.82 -17.01
C ASP A 94 -6.01 -9.86 -17.69
N ARG A 95 -6.69 -10.36 -18.71
CA ARG A 95 -7.66 -9.59 -19.50
C ARG A 95 -9.04 -9.49 -18.84
N ASP A 96 -9.31 -10.31 -17.82
CA ASP A 96 -10.63 -10.45 -17.21
C ASP A 96 -10.77 -9.61 -15.92
N LEU A 97 -9.82 -8.73 -15.64
CA LEU A 97 -9.85 -7.88 -14.43
C LEU A 97 -11.12 -7.02 -14.37
N SER A 98 -11.58 -6.49 -15.52
CA SER A 98 -12.80 -5.68 -15.59
C SER A 98 -14.07 -6.46 -15.23
N GLU A 99 -14.10 -7.75 -15.51
CA GLU A 99 -15.25 -8.62 -15.17
C GLU A 99 -15.31 -8.91 -13.66
N ARG A 100 -14.16 -8.89 -13.00
CA ARG A 100 -14.04 -9.17 -11.55
C ARG A 100 -14.21 -7.96 -10.66
N ILE A 101 -14.23 -6.74 -11.21
CA ILE A 101 -14.27 -5.51 -10.39
C ILE A 101 -15.51 -5.46 -9.47
N GLY A 102 -16.68 -5.90 -9.97
CA GLY A 102 -17.89 -5.95 -9.18
C GLY A 102 -17.76 -6.86 -7.94
N PRO A 103 -17.40 -8.14 -8.10
CA PRO A 103 -17.09 -9.03 -6.98
C PRO A 103 -16.01 -8.51 -6.03
N LEU A 104 -14.94 -7.89 -6.54
CA LEU A 104 -13.88 -7.30 -5.74
C LEU A 104 -14.39 -6.14 -4.88
N ALA A 105 -15.17 -5.24 -5.47
CA ALA A 105 -15.79 -4.13 -4.75
C ALA A 105 -16.73 -4.64 -3.65
N SER A 106 -17.61 -5.59 -3.97
CA SER A 106 -18.55 -6.18 -2.99
C SER A 106 -17.82 -6.87 -1.83
N SER A 107 -16.76 -7.63 -2.11
CA SER A 107 -15.95 -8.27 -1.07
C SER A 107 -15.21 -7.25 -0.21
N THR A 108 -14.77 -6.13 -0.81
CA THR A 108 -14.10 -5.04 -0.10
C THR A 108 -15.07 -4.32 0.83
N ASP A 109 -16.25 -3.97 0.35
CA ASP A 109 -17.29 -3.32 1.18
C ASP A 109 -17.69 -4.22 2.36
N GLN A 110 -17.90 -5.51 2.09
CA GLN A 110 -18.27 -6.47 3.12
C GLN A 110 -17.20 -6.58 4.21
N VAL A 111 -15.91 -6.72 3.85
CA VAL A 111 -14.84 -6.84 4.85
C VAL A 111 -14.65 -5.56 5.67
N ILE A 112 -14.86 -4.38 5.08
CA ILE A 112 -14.82 -3.11 5.82
C ILE A 112 -15.84 -3.12 6.96
N ASP A 113 -17.07 -3.56 6.69
CA ASP A 113 -18.13 -3.58 7.70
C ASP A 113 -17.92 -4.69 8.74
N GLU A 114 -17.56 -5.90 8.30
CA GLU A 114 -17.36 -7.05 9.17
C GLU A 114 -16.13 -6.93 10.07
N ALA A 115 -15.03 -6.35 9.56
CA ALA A 115 -13.81 -6.17 10.33
C ALA A 115 -13.87 -4.96 11.30
N ARG A 116 -14.78 -4.01 11.08
CA ARG A 116 -14.84 -2.76 11.86
C ARG A 116 -14.83 -2.98 13.38
N PRO A 117 -15.62 -3.89 13.97
CA PRO A 117 -15.61 -4.09 15.43
C PRO A 117 -14.25 -4.51 15.98
N VAL A 118 -13.58 -5.48 15.34
CA VAL A 118 -12.25 -5.94 15.77
C VAL A 118 -11.18 -4.86 15.54
N LEU A 119 -11.25 -4.12 14.43
CA LEU A 119 -10.32 -3.04 14.16
C LEU A 119 -10.49 -1.86 15.14
N GLN A 120 -11.71 -1.57 15.58
CA GLN A 120 -11.98 -0.59 16.63
C GLN A 120 -11.41 -1.04 17.99
N GLU A 121 -11.60 -2.29 18.36
CA GLU A 121 -10.97 -2.86 19.55
C GLU A 121 -9.45 -2.71 19.50
N LEU A 122 -8.83 -3.12 18.40
CA LEU A 122 -7.38 -3.04 18.22
C LEU A 122 -6.85 -1.60 18.27
N ALA A 123 -7.57 -0.64 17.68
CA ALA A 123 -7.17 0.76 17.65
C ALA A 123 -7.23 1.44 19.04
N LEU A 124 -8.02 0.90 19.97
CA LEU A 124 -8.12 1.37 21.36
C LEU A 124 -7.10 0.70 22.29
N ARG A 125 -6.37 -0.31 21.82
CA ARG A 125 -5.31 -0.95 22.61
C ARG A 125 -4.03 -0.13 22.57
N ASP A 126 -3.21 -0.26 23.60
CA ASP A 126 -1.95 0.48 23.77
C ASP A 126 -0.80 -0.18 22.97
N PHE A 127 -1.00 -0.34 21.64
CA PHE A 127 0.07 -0.77 20.74
C PHE A 127 0.90 0.44 20.32
N ASP A 128 2.21 0.41 20.62
CA ASP A 128 3.17 1.40 20.15
C ASP A 128 3.94 0.97 18.90
N ARG A 129 3.77 -0.30 18.51
CA ARG A 129 4.40 -0.89 17.33
C ARG A 129 3.41 -1.72 16.54
N VAL A 130 3.47 -1.60 15.22
CA VAL A 130 2.70 -2.46 14.32
C VAL A 130 3.63 -3.02 13.24
N VAL A 131 3.57 -4.33 13.05
CA VAL A 131 4.28 -5.04 11.99
C VAL A 131 3.29 -5.53 10.97
N TYR A 132 3.52 -5.20 9.70
CA TYR A 132 2.76 -5.73 8.58
C TYR A 132 3.61 -6.72 7.79
N LEU A 133 3.09 -7.91 7.55
CA LEU A 133 3.80 -8.97 6.83
C LEU A 133 2.98 -9.45 5.64
N GLY A 134 3.66 -9.72 4.53
CA GLY A 134 3.03 -10.29 3.35
C GLY A 134 4.07 -10.85 2.37
N SER A 135 3.72 -11.89 1.65
CA SER A 135 4.60 -12.55 0.68
C SER A 135 4.35 -12.05 -0.75
N GLY A 136 5.39 -11.97 -1.57
CA GLY A 136 5.26 -11.57 -2.98
C GLY A 136 4.61 -10.19 -3.16
N LEU A 137 3.49 -10.11 -3.89
CA LEU A 137 2.74 -8.87 -4.07
C LEU A 137 2.25 -8.27 -2.74
N LEU A 138 1.90 -9.13 -1.77
CA LEU A 138 1.41 -8.72 -0.46
C LEU A 138 2.50 -8.07 0.40
N GLN A 139 3.80 -8.24 0.09
CA GLN A 139 4.87 -7.49 0.74
C GLN A 139 4.83 -6.00 0.34
N GLY A 140 4.53 -5.70 -0.92
CA GLY A 140 4.28 -4.32 -1.34
C GLY A 140 3.10 -3.69 -0.60
N LEU A 141 2.04 -4.47 -0.38
CA LEU A 141 0.89 -4.06 0.41
C LEU A 141 1.23 -3.85 1.88
N ALA A 142 2.05 -4.73 2.47
CA ALA A 142 2.54 -4.58 3.85
C ALA A 142 3.31 -3.26 4.03
N ARG A 143 4.11 -2.88 3.02
CA ARG A 143 4.80 -1.58 2.99
C ARG A 143 3.83 -0.41 2.96
N GLU A 144 2.79 -0.48 2.11
CA GLU A 144 1.75 0.56 2.03
C GLU A 144 0.96 0.68 3.33
N ALA A 145 0.60 -0.44 3.95
CA ALA A 145 -0.09 -0.46 5.24
C ALA A 145 0.74 0.19 6.36
N ALA A 146 2.04 -0.11 6.40
CA ALA A 146 2.98 0.49 7.35
C ALA A 146 3.10 2.01 7.12
N LEU A 147 3.21 2.45 5.86
CA LEU A 147 3.22 3.86 5.50
C LEU A 147 1.94 4.55 5.96
N LYS A 148 0.79 3.97 5.66
CA LYS A 148 -0.53 4.53 5.98
C LYS A 148 -0.72 4.74 7.48
N LEU A 149 -0.33 3.75 8.29
CA LEU A 149 -0.41 3.88 9.74
C LEU A 149 0.59 4.90 10.28
N GLY A 150 1.82 4.93 9.77
CA GLY A 150 2.82 5.93 10.13
C GLY A 150 2.34 7.36 9.87
N GLU A 151 1.77 7.59 8.69
CA GLU A 151 1.19 8.87 8.29
C GLU A 151 0.01 9.28 9.20
N LEU A 152 -0.99 8.41 9.34
CA LEU A 152 -2.23 8.71 10.05
C LEU A 152 -2.07 8.77 11.57
N SER A 153 -1.05 8.10 12.12
CA SER A 153 -0.67 8.24 13.53
C SER A 153 0.27 9.43 13.80
N ASN A 154 0.64 10.18 12.76
CA ASN A 154 1.67 11.25 12.86
C ASN A 154 2.97 10.75 13.50
N GLY A 155 3.36 9.49 13.22
CA GLY A 155 4.56 8.86 13.76
C GLY A 155 4.46 8.39 15.24
N ALA A 156 3.29 8.50 15.87
CA ALA A 156 3.11 8.05 17.26
C ALA A 156 3.19 6.52 17.39
N ILE A 157 2.87 5.78 16.34
CA ILE A 157 2.98 4.32 16.28
C ILE A 157 4.14 3.97 15.35
N ALA A 158 5.13 3.26 15.86
CA ALA A 158 6.25 2.76 15.06
C ALA A 158 5.79 1.62 14.15
N THR A 159 6.12 1.69 12.87
CA THR A 159 5.69 0.69 11.90
C THR A 159 6.87 -0.05 11.27
N CYS A 160 6.69 -1.33 10.99
CA CYS A 160 7.63 -2.18 10.27
C CYS A 160 6.88 -3.02 9.24
N PHE A 161 7.53 -3.37 8.15
CA PHE A 161 6.99 -4.31 7.16
C PHE A 161 8.08 -5.24 6.65
N ASP A 162 7.70 -6.45 6.27
CA ASP A 162 8.60 -7.42 5.64
C ASP A 162 7.80 -8.55 4.96
N SER A 163 8.50 -9.47 4.32
CA SER A 163 7.98 -10.79 4.04
C SER A 163 8.00 -11.66 5.30
N PRO A 164 7.08 -12.65 5.45
CA PRO A 164 7.11 -13.57 6.58
C PRO A 164 8.46 -14.26 6.78
N LEU A 165 9.08 -14.72 5.70
CA LEU A 165 10.37 -15.39 5.77
C LEU A 165 11.51 -14.41 6.12
N GLY A 166 11.53 -13.21 5.53
CA GLY A 166 12.52 -12.18 5.85
C GLY A 166 12.45 -11.75 7.31
N PHE A 167 11.25 -11.53 7.82
CA PHE A 167 11.00 -11.10 9.19
C PHE A 167 11.54 -12.08 10.25
N ARG A 168 11.45 -13.37 9.98
CA ARG A 168 11.96 -14.44 10.87
C ARG A 168 13.45 -14.31 11.18
N HIS A 169 14.24 -13.80 10.25
CA HIS A 169 15.71 -13.83 10.29
C HIS A 169 16.40 -12.63 10.97
N GLY A 170 15.69 -11.82 11.73
CA GLY A 170 16.30 -10.71 12.46
C GLY A 170 15.28 -9.65 12.84
N PRO A 171 14.49 -9.09 11.90
CA PRO A 171 13.48 -8.07 12.20
C PRO A 171 12.46 -8.49 13.28
N LYS A 172 12.28 -9.79 13.51
CA LYS A 172 11.45 -10.34 14.60
C LYS A 172 11.84 -9.80 16.00
N THR A 173 13.06 -9.29 16.17
CA THR A 173 13.49 -8.59 17.40
C THR A 173 12.70 -7.30 17.67
N PHE A 174 12.01 -6.74 16.65
CA PHE A 174 11.15 -5.58 16.80
C PHE A 174 9.92 -5.83 17.69
N ILE A 175 9.55 -7.10 17.91
CA ILE A 175 8.34 -7.49 18.64
C ILE A 175 8.53 -7.31 20.16
N THR A 176 7.53 -6.65 20.76
CA THR A 176 7.33 -6.53 22.20
C THR A 176 5.88 -6.90 22.55
N GLU A 177 5.56 -6.95 23.83
CA GLU A 177 4.18 -7.14 24.33
C GLU A 177 3.18 -6.04 23.88
N ARG A 178 3.71 -4.89 23.41
CA ARG A 178 2.92 -3.78 22.85
C ARG A 178 2.94 -3.76 21.32
N THR A 179 3.29 -4.86 20.69
CA THR A 179 3.32 -4.98 19.23
C THR A 179 2.08 -5.72 18.72
N LEU A 180 1.37 -5.11 17.76
CA LEU A 180 0.43 -5.80 16.89
C LEU A 180 1.16 -6.32 15.66
N VAL A 181 0.98 -7.61 15.33
CA VAL A 181 1.45 -8.18 14.07
C VAL A 181 0.24 -8.48 13.18
N VAL A 182 0.25 -7.98 11.96
CA VAL A 182 -0.78 -8.21 10.94
C VAL A 182 -0.14 -8.96 9.78
N VAL A 183 -0.66 -10.13 9.45
CA VAL A 183 -0.16 -10.97 8.36
C VAL A 183 -1.21 -11.02 7.24
N PHE A 184 -0.84 -10.52 6.07
CA PHE A 184 -1.61 -10.67 4.84
C PHE A 184 -1.33 -12.05 4.25
N VAL A 185 -2.30 -12.95 4.35
CA VAL A 185 -2.13 -14.36 3.98
C VAL A 185 -2.41 -14.56 2.48
N SER A 186 -1.44 -15.16 1.78
CA SER A 186 -1.55 -15.47 0.36
C SER A 186 -2.56 -16.57 0.07
N ASN A 187 -3.21 -16.49 -1.09
CA ASN A 187 -4.04 -17.59 -1.62
C ASN A 187 -3.22 -18.68 -2.31
N ASP A 188 -1.97 -18.40 -2.72
CA ASP A 188 -1.09 -19.45 -3.25
C ASP A 188 -0.86 -20.55 -2.23
N SER A 189 -1.00 -21.79 -2.65
CA SER A 189 -1.03 -22.93 -1.75
C SER A 189 0.31 -23.17 -1.03
N LEU A 190 1.43 -22.88 -1.68
CA LEU A 190 2.77 -23.04 -1.09
C LEU A 190 3.11 -21.86 -0.19
N THR A 191 2.94 -20.64 -0.69
CA THR A 191 3.20 -19.40 0.01
C THR A 191 2.40 -19.30 1.31
N ARG A 192 1.09 -19.60 1.23
CA ARG A 192 0.19 -19.62 2.39
C ARG A 192 0.67 -20.53 3.53
N ARG A 193 1.30 -21.66 3.22
CA ARG A 193 1.85 -22.54 4.24
C ARG A 193 2.96 -21.87 5.04
N TYR A 194 3.82 -21.12 4.37
CA TYR A 194 4.89 -20.36 5.05
C TYR A 194 4.35 -19.16 5.84
N ASP A 195 3.32 -18.50 5.31
CA ASP A 195 2.65 -17.41 6.04
C ASP A 195 2.05 -17.93 7.35
N HIS A 196 1.31 -19.04 7.28
CA HIS A 196 0.72 -19.67 8.46
C HIS A 196 1.75 -20.24 9.45
N ASP A 197 2.85 -20.79 8.94
CA ASP A 197 3.94 -21.30 9.77
C ASP A 197 4.56 -20.21 10.64
N LEU A 198 4.75 -19.00 10.07
CA LEU A 198 5.20 -17.85 10.85
C LEU A 198 4.14 -17.38 11.86
N VAL A 199 2.85 -17.35 11.48
CA VAL A 199 1.77 -16.99 12.41
C VAL A 199 1.76 -17.93 13.61
N ASP A 200 1.90 -19.23 13.38
CA ASP A 200 1.92 -20.23 14.45
C ASP A 200 3.14 -20.07 15.36
N GLU A 201 4.31 -19.77 14.77
CA GLU A 201 5.52 -19.44 15.52
C GLU A 201 5.33 -18.20 16.39
N LEU A 202 4.82 -17.10 15.83
CA LEU A 202 4.60 -15.85 16.56
C LEU A 202 3.58 -16.00 17.70
N ARG A 203 2.53 -16.78 17.50
CA ARG A 203 1.52 -17.08 18.53
C ARG A 203 2.11 -17.99 19.62
N SER A 204 2.95 -18.96 19.24
CA SER A 204 3.65 -19.85 20.18
C SER A 204 4.66 -19.09 21.04
N ASP A 205 5.39 -18.14 20.47
CA ASP A 205 6.40 -17.32 21.16
C ASP A 205 5.80 -16.40 22.25
N ARG A 206 4.51 -16.03 22.12
CA ARG A 206 3.76 -15.17 23.05
C ARG A 206 4.47 -13.85 23.38
N ARG A 207 5.25 -13.31 22.45
CA ARG A 207 5.97 -12.03 22.63
C ARG A 207 5.18 -10.85 22.09
N ALA A 208 4.41 -11.06 21.02
CA ALA A 208 3.53 -10.02 20.47
C ALA A 208 2.30 -9.85 21.35
N GLY A 209 1.84 -8.61 21.49
CA GLY A 209 0.59 -8.32 22.18
C GLY A 209 -0.63 -8.92 21.46
N ARG A 210 -0.60 -8.99 20.13
CA ARG A 210 -1.58 -9.73 19.31
C ARG A 210 -1.01 -10.05 17.93
N VAL A 211 -1.48 -11.14 17.32
CA VAL A 211 -1.16 -11.56 15.96
C VAL A 211 -2.46 -11.80 15.20
N ILE A 212 -2.72 -10.99 14.17
CA ILE A 212 -3.93 -11.03 13.34
C ILE A 212 -3.59 -11.53 11.94
N GLU A 213 -4.40 -12.44 11.41
CA GLU A 213 -4.38 -12.85 10.01
C GLU A 213 -5.46 -12.09 9.23
N ILE A 214 -5.14 -11.60 8.03
CA ILE A 214 -6.12 -11.17 7.04
C ILE A 214 -6.07 -12.18 5.91
N SER A 215 -7.17 -12.91 5.70
CA SER A 215 -7.16 -14.08 4.82
C SER A 215 -8.48 -14.26 4.08
N ALA A 216 -8.42 -14.54 2.78
CA ALA A 216 -9.57 -15.01 2.02
C ALA A 216 -9.81 -16.54 2.18
N ARG A 217 -8.85 -17.25 2.79
CA ARG A 217 -8.92 -18.70 3.08
C ARG A 217 -8.49 -18.96 4.53
N PRO A 218 -9.28 -18.54 5.52
CA PRO A 218 -8.92 -18.73 6.92
C PRO A 218 -8.85 -20.22 7.28
N ARG A 219 -7.91 -20.57 8.15
CA ARG A 219 -7.77 -21.95 8.66
C ARG A 219 -8.87 -22.32 9.66
N ARG A 220 -9.33 -21.32 10.39
CA ARG A 220 -10.38 -21.44 11.40
C ARG A 220 -11.34 -20.28 11.22
N GLU A 221 -12.61 -20.60 11.11
CA GLU A 221 -13.68 -19.62 11.18
C GLU A 221 -13.85 -19.19 12.64
N HIS A 222 -13.87 -17.90 12.91
CA HIS A 222 -14.20 -17.31 14.22
C HIS A 222 -13.17 -17.46 15.36
N ASP A 223 -11.87 -17.46 15.09
CA ASP A 223 -10.87 -17.49 16.17
C ASP A 223 -10.58 -16.12 16.81
N GLY A 224 -11.28 -15.05 16.39
CA GLY A 224 -11.09 -13.67 16.90
C GLY A 224 -9.78 -12.99 16.49
N ASP A 225 -8.85 -13.76 15.93
CA ASP A 225 -7.54 -13.29 15.43
C ASP A 225 -7.44 -13.37 13.91
N THR A 226 -8.55 -13.60 13.23
CA THR A 226 -8.64 -13.66 11.77
C THR A 226 -9.71 -12.70 11.23
N VAL A 227 -9.29 -11.80 10.33
CA VAL A 227 -10.19 -11.03 9.47
C VAL A 227 -10.41 -11.83 8.20
N HIS A 228 -11.63 -12.35 8.03
CA HIS A 228 -11.99 -13.14 6.87
C HIS A 228 -12.47 -12.25 5.74
N VAL A 229 -11.87 -12.41 4.56
CA VAL A 229 -12.30 -11.76 3.31
C VAL A 229 -13.11 -12.76 2.50
N THR A 230 -14.43 -12.62 2.52
CA THR A 230 -15.37 -13.55 1.87
C THR A 230 -15.37 -13.38 0.35
N GLY A 231 -15.73 -14.44 -0.36
CA GLY A 231 -15.93 -14.42 -1.81
C GLY A 231 -14.67 -14.54 -2.67
N LEU A 232 -13.47 -14.42 -2.09
CA LEU A 232 -12.19 -14.39 -2.83
C LEU A 232 -11.28 -15.60 -2.55
N SER A 233 -11.81 -16.70 -2.04
CA SER A 233 -10.99 -17.86 -1.67
C SER A 233 -10.23 -18.52 -2.83
N SER A 234 -10.67 -18.33 -4.06
CA SER A 234 -10.02 -18.85 -5.29
C SER A 234 -9.35 -17.75 -6.12
N ALA A 235 -9.39 -16.50 -5.66
CA ALA A 235 -8.83 -15.37 -6.37
C ALA A 235 -7.28 -15.38 -6.33
N PRO A 236 -6.61 -14.85 -7.36
CA PRO A 236 -5.17 -14.62 -7.30
C PRO A 236 -4.84 -13.54 -6.26
N ASP A 237 -3.59 -13.53 -5.76
CA ASP A 237 -3.15 -12.55 -4.75
C ASP A 237 -3.28 -11.09 -5.21
N ALA A 238 -3.24 -10.84 -6.52
CA ALA A 238 -3.48 -9.51 -7.08
C ALA A 238 -4.89 -8.96 -6.76
N ASP A 239 -5.88 -9.83 -6.69
CA ASP A 239 -7.25 -9.46 -6.34
C ASP A 239 -7.40 -9.21 -4.82
N LEU A 240 -6.60 -9.88 -3.99
CA LEU A 240 -6.60 -9.69 -2.54
C LEU A 240 -6.07 -8.32 -2.12
N LEU A 241 -5.31 -7.64 -2.99
CA LEU A 241 -4.75 -6.32 -2.69
C LEU A 241 -5.83 -5.31 -2.29
N TYR A 242 -7.03 -5.36 -2.91
CA TYR A 242 -8.10 -4.39 -2.66
C TYR A 242 -8.73 -4.52 -1.27
N PRO A 243 -9.29 -5.68 -0.89
CA PRO A 243 -9.88 -5.82 0.44
C PRO A 243 -8.83 -5.75 1.55
N TYR A 244 -7.61 -6.24 1.32
CA TYR A 244 -6.56 -6.22 2.34
C TYR A 244 -6.05 -4.80 2.62
N VAL A 245 -5.87 -3.98 1.58
CA VAL A 245 -5.48 -2.56 1.79
C VAL A 245 -6.59 -1.79 2.48
N ALA A 246 -7.85 -2.06 2.15
CA ALA A 246 -9.00 -1.40 2.79
C ALA A 246 -9.03 -1.67 4.30
N VAL A 247 -8.79 -2.91 4.73
CA VAL A 247 -8.67 -3.26 6.16
C VAL A 247 -7.56 -2.47 6.84
N ALA A 248 -6.38 -2.37 6.20
CA ALA A 248 -5.25 -1.60 6.74
C ALA A 248 -5.56 -0.10 6.81
N GLN A 249 -6.22 0.46 5.80
CA GLN A 249 -6.63 1.87 5.76
C GLN A 249 -7.67 2.18 6.86
N VAL A 250 -8.66 1.32 7.05
CA VAL A 250 -9.66 1.46 8.13
C VAL A 250 -8.98 1.41 9.49
N TYR A 251 -8.06 0.46 9.71
CA TYR A 251 -7.31 0.38 10.97
C TYR A 251 -6.51 1.64 11.23
N ALA A 252 -5.75 2.14 10.25
CA ALA A 252 -4.95 3.35 10.37
C ALA A 252 -5.83 4.60 10.66
N PHE A 253 -7.01 4.70 10.00
CA PHE A 253 -8.00 5.73 10.27
C PHE A 253 -8.50 5.68 11.73
N LEU A 254 -8.84 4.49 12.22
CA LEU A 254 -9.31 4.30 13.58
C LEU A 254 -8.24 4.64 14.62
N CYS A 255 -6.96 4.28 14.37
CA CYS A 255 -5.83 4.67 15.21
C CYS A 255 -5.66 6.20 15.25
N SER A 256 -5.75 6.87 14.10
CA SER A 256 -5.70 8.34 14.03
C SER A 256 -6.77 8.97 14.92
N ARG A 257 -8.00 8.46 14.84
CA ARG A 257 -9.12 8.94 15.67
C ARG A 257 -8.91 8.65 17.17
N ALA A 258 -8.43 7.44 17.49
CA ALA A 258 -8.13 7.05 18.87
C ALA A 258 -7.05 7.93 19.51
N LEU A 259 -6.06 8.37 18.72
CA LEU A 259 -5.00 9.30 19.12
C LEU A 259 -5.47 10.77 19.18
N GLY A 260 -6.74 11.07 18.86
CA GLY A 260 -7.28 12.44 18.84
C GLY A 260 -6.78 13.29 17.68
N LEU A 261 -6.24 12.63 16.63
CA LEU A 261 -5.76 13.30 15.42
C LEU A 261 -6.89 13.49 14.39
N SER A 262 -6.67 14.36 13.41
CA SER A 262 -7.51 14.48 12.23
C SER A 262 -6.94 13.63 11.11
N PRO A 263 -7.63 12.60 10.61
CA PRO A 263 -7.13 11.80 9.49
C PRO A 263 -6.86 12.60 8.21
N ASP A 264 -7.60 13.70 7.99
CA ASP A 264 -7.42 14.57 6.83
C ASP A 264 -6.16 15.44 6.93
N ASN A 265 -5.73 15.74 8.14
CA ASN A 265 -4.50 16.50 8.41
C ASN A 265 -3.92 16.06 9.76
N PRO A 266 -3.24 14.91 9.84
CA PRO A 266 -2.69 14.40 11.09
C PRO A 266 -1.52 15.24 11.60
N ASN A 267 -0.75 15.89 10.72
CA ASN A 267 0.37 16.76 11.04
C ASN A 267 -0.04 18.24 11.02
N ARG A 268 -0.62 18.73 12.13
CA ARG A 268 -1.09 20.12 12.25
C ARG A 268 0.04 21.17 12.25
N GLU A 269 1.26 20.76 12.57
CA GLU A 269 2.43 21.65 12.62
C GLU A 269 2.98 21.96 11.23
N GLY A 270 2.52 21.26 10.19
CA GLY A 270 2.90 21.50 8.80
C GLY A 270 4.33 21.07 8.43
N THR A 271 4.98 20.24 9.26
CA THR A 271 6.29 19.66 8.93
C THR A 271 6.20 18.67 7.78
N VAL A 272 5.05 18.03 7.61
CA VAL A 272 4.73 17.17 6.47
C VAL A 272 3.47 17.70 5.81
N ASN A 273 3.51 17.88 4.49
CA ASN A 273 2.40 18.42 3.70
C ASN A 273 1.94 17.41 2.66
N ARG A 274 0.66 17.52 2.24
CA ARG A 274 0.05 16.68 1.19
C ARG A 274 0.84 16.68 -0.12
N VAL A 275 1.46 17.81 -0.46
CA VAL A 275 2.41 17.97 -1.57
C VAL A 275 3.70 18.50 -0.98
N VAL A 276 4.80 17.79 -1.23
CA VAL A 276 6.14 18.18 -0.73
C VAL A 276 6.49 19.56 -1.24
N GLN A 277 7.04 20.40 -0.35
CA GLN A 277 7.46 21.77 -0.65
C GLN A 277 8.93 21.96 -0.31
N GLY A 278 9.59 22.92 -0.97
CA GLY A 278 10.96 23.30 -0.67
C GLY A 278 12.03 22.28 -1.08
N VAL A 279 11.70 21.33 -1.94
CA VAL A 279 12.66 20.34 -2.46
C VAL A 279 13.68 21.02 -3.37
N ARG A 280 14.97 20.78 -3.10
CA ARG A 280 16.05 21.17 -3.99
C ARG A 280 16.34 20.03 -4.95
N LEU A 281 16.18 20.28 -6.24
CA LEU A 281 16.56 19.36 -7.31
C LEU A 281 17.98 19.66 -7.77
N TYR A 282 18.75 18.59 -8.00
CA TYR A 282 20.11 18.69 -8.51
C TYR A 282 20.16 18.12 -9.92
N GLN A 283 20.80 18.82 -10.83
CA GLN A 283 21.04 18.33 -12.18
C GLN A 283 22.25 17.40 -12.20
N LEU A 284 22.27 16.48 -13.15
CA LEU A 284 23.49 15.72 -13.43
C LEU A 284 24.60 16.70 -13.85
N GLY A 285 25.72 16.65 -13.14
CA GLY A 285 26.94 17.33 -13.60
C GLY A 285 27.42 16.70 -14.92
N HIS A 286 27.82 17.53 -15.83
CA HIS A 286 28.49 17.11 -17.07
C HIS A 286 29.87 16.55 -16.79
#